data_b188cecf25088d411278dff35575c50a
#
_entry.id   b188cecf25088d411278dff35575c50a
#
_cell.length_a   1.000
_cell.length_b   1.000
_cell.length_c   1.000
_cell.angle_alpha   90.00
_cell.angle_beta   90.00
_cell.angle_gamma   90.00
#
_symmetry.space_group_name_H-M   'P 1'
#
loop_
_entity.id
_entity.type
_entity.pdbx_description
1 polymer ?
#
loop_
_entity_poly.entity_id
_entity_poly.type
_entity_poly.pdbx_seq_one_letter_code
_entity_poly.pdbx_strand_id
1 'polypeptide(L)'
;RGAGLSSIPKRIKHYRLPRLSLDLQEVVDQVLPNRNFHMAAHDWGSIQSWESATEPKLKGRLLSYTTISGPCLDHASLYLREKFKSAPSNVLKMLTKSWYIGAFHLPLLAPTAWTFFSPEKWGKILSGLEKKQDLPLNANIVADGKYGINLYRANFIPSLTQPRQRYAQCPVQAIVLKRDAFVSPEYITESMPKWVEEFEYVELDANHWAVLSQPEKIADYIRQFIVKNA
;
A
#
# COMPACT_ATOMS: atom_id res chain seq x y z
N ARG A 1 1.77 9.99 9.76
CA ARG A 1 3.01 10.71 10.15
C ARG A 1 3.95 10.85 8.96
N GLY A 2 4.70 11.95 8.90
CA GLY A 2 5.70 12.21 7.85
C GLY A 2 5.12 12.64 6.51
N ALA A 3 3.83 12.95 6.40
CA ALA A 3 3.20 13.43 5.19
C ALA A 3 2.20 14.56 5.48
N GLY A 4 2.06 15.47 4.54
CA GLY A 4 1.18 16.64 4.63
C GLY A 4 1.48 17.49 5.85
N LEU A 5 0.45 17.79 6.64
CA LEU A 5 0.56 18.56 7.88
C LEU A 5 0.90 17.72 9.12
N SER A 6 1.07 16.40 8.97
CA SER A 6 1.41 15.53 10.09
C SER A 6 2.84 15.74 10.58
N SER A 7 3.09 15.43 11.85
CA SER A 7 4.43 15.50 12.43
C SER A 7 5.43 14.59 11.71
N ILE A 8 6.67 15.06 11.60
CA ILE A 8 7.76 14.33 10.94
C ILE A 8 8.62 13.66 12.01
N PRO A 9 8.58 12.32 12.15
CA PRO A 9 9.40 11.62 13.12
C PRO A 9 10.90 11.73 12.82
N LYS A 10 11.70 11.99 13.84
CA LYS A 10 13.17 12.08 13.71
C LYS A 10 13.85 10.71 13.53
N ARG A 11 13.24 9.61 13.98
CA ARG A 11 13.85 8.28 13.96
C ARG A 11 13.07 7.34 13.02
N ILE A 12 13.77 6.60 12.18
CA ILE A 12 13.21 5.63 11.20
C ILE A 12 12.29 4.61 11.89
N LYS A 13 12.60 4.16 13.09
CA LYS A 13 11.76 3.20 13.84
C LYS A 13 10.32 3.66 14.08
N HIS A 14 10.05 4.96 14.01
CA HIS A 14 8.69 5.49 14.15
C HIS A 14 7.84 5.36 12.87
N TYR A 15 8.45 4.96 11.75
CA TYR A 15 7.75 4.62 10.50
C TYR A 15 7.43 3.13 10.37
N ARG A 16 7.67 2.31 11.39
CA ARG A 16 7.34 0.88 11.38
C ARG A 16 5.83 0.65 11.37
N LEU A 17 5.40 -0.37 10.62
CA LEU A 17 3.98 -0.72 10.43
C LEU A 17 3.18 -0.81 11.75
N PRO A 18 3.68 -1.45 12.84
CA PRO A 18 2.94 -1.47 14.09
C PRO A 18 2.67 -0.07 14.69
N ARG A 19 3.55 0.92 14.43
CA ARG A 19 3.32 2.30 14.88
C ARG A 19 2.29 3.02 14.02
N LEU A 20 2.28 2.73 12.72
CA LEU A 20 1.28 3.28 11.79
C LEU A 20 -0.10 2.69 12.05
N SER A 21 -0.16 1.40 12.42
CA SER A 21 -1.40 0.75 12.85
C SER A 21 -1.97 1.37 14.13
N LEU A 22 -1.11 1.75 15.10
CA LEU A 22 -1.55 2.47 16.30
C LEU A 22 -2.12 3.85 15.95
N ASP A 23 -1.50 4.60 15.03
CA ASP A 23 -2.05 5.88 14.56
C ASP A 23 -3.45 5.70 13.96
N LEU A 24 -3.65 4.68 13.14
CA LEU A 24 -4.96 4.36 12.57
C LEU A 24 -5.99 4.05 13.67
N GLN A 25 -5.62 3.23 14.65
CA GLN A 25 -6.49 2.88 15.77
C GLN A 25 -6.88 4.11 16.57
N GLU A 26 -5.94 4.99 16.90
CA GLU A 26 -6.20 6.25 17.62
C GLU A 26 -7.16 7.15 16.84
N VAL A 27 -6.98 7.27 15.52
CA VAL A 27 -7.90 8.04 14.66
C VAL A 27 -9.30 7.42 14.67
N VAL A 28 -9.39 6.09 14.49
CA VAL A 28 -10.69 5.39 14.51
C VAL A 28 -11.38 5.52 15.86
N ASP A 29 -10.65 5.43 16.95
CA ASP A 29 -11.21 5.56 18.31
C ASP A 29 -11.74 6.98 18.58
N GLN A 30 -11.12 8.01 18.00
CA GLN A 30 -11.58 9.41 18.13
C GLN A 30 -12.73 9.75 17.20
N VAL A 31 -12.68 9.30 15.94
CA VAL A 31 -13.66 9.69 14.91
C VAL A 31 -14.90 8.80 14.93
N LEU A 32 -14.75 7.54 15.28
CA LEU A 32 -15.79 6.51 15.28
C LEU A 32 -15.78 5.74 16.62
N PRO A 33 -16.00 6.41 17.76
CA PRO A 33 -15.99 5.74 19.07
C PRO A 33 -17.06 4.65 19.11
N ASN A 34 -16.63 3.42 19.42
CA ASN A 34 -17.50 2.23 19.54
C ASN A 34 -18.35 1.90 18.29
N ARG A 35 -17.95 2.38 17.11
CA ARG A 35 -18.65 2.09 15.85
C ARG A 35 -17.81 1.16 14.99
N ASN A 36 -18.50 0.35 14.20
CA ASN A 36 -17.91 -0.44 13.14
C ASN A 36 -17.59 0.44 11.94
N PHE A 37 -16.63 0.01 11.11
CA PHE A 37 -16.21 0.74 9.93
C PHE A 37 -15.70 -0.18 8.84
N HIS A 38 -15.69 0.32 7.61
CA HIS A 38 -15.02 -0.28 6.47
C HIS A 38 -13.75 0.52 6.16
N MET A 39 -12.74 -0.14 5.65
CA MET A 39 -11.46 0.49 5.30
C MET A 39 -11.17 0.31 3.83
N ALA A 40 -10.79 1.40 3.15
CA ALA A 40 -10.25 1.36 1.80
C ALA A 40 -8.93 2.11 1.76
N ALA A 41 -7.91 1.52 1.14
CA ALA A 41 -6.58 2.12 1.14
C ALA A 41 -5.80 1.79 -0.13
N HIS A 42 -4.89 2.70 -0.51
CA HIS A 42 -4.06 2.62 -1.70
C HIS A 42 -2.58 2.77 -1.36
N ASP A 43 -1.72 2.06 -2.08
CA ASP A 43 -0.25 2.11 -2.00
C ASP A 43 0.26 1.93 -0.56
N TRP A 44 1.08 2.84 -0.03
CA TRP A 44 1.54 2.80 1.36
C TRP A 44 0.40 2.87 2.39
N GLY A 45 -0.70 3.55 2.05
CA GLY A 45 -1.93 3.48 2.85
C GLY A 45 -2.45 2.05 2.96
N SER A 46 -2.43 1.30 1.86
CA SER A 46 -2.81 -0.11 1.85
C SER A 46 -1.80 -0.99 2.60
N ILE A 47 -0.50 -0.83 2.32
CA ILE A 47 0.56 -1.60 3.00
C ILE A 47 0.47 -1.48 4.52
N GLN A 48 0.29 -0.26 5.05
CA GLN A 48 0.16 -0.06 6.49
C GLN A 48 -1.16 -0.58 7.06
N SER A 49 -2.23 -0.52 6.29
CA SER A 49 -3.55 -1.00 6.70
C SER A 49 -3.60 -2.52 6.89
N TRP A 50 -2.75 -3.27 6.21
CA TRP A 50 -2.60 -4.70 6.45
C TRP A 50 -2.15 -5.03 7.88
N GLU A 51 -1.33 -4.17 8.50
CA GLU A 51 -0.97 -4.34 9.90
C GLU A 51 -2.22 -4.34 10.79
N SER A 52 -3.14 -3.41 10.54
CA SER A 52 -4.42 -3.30 11.27
C SER A 52 -5.42 -4.40 10.89
N ALA A 53 -5.52 -4.75 9.62
CA ALA A 53 -6.46 -5.78 9.15
C ALA A 53 -6.10 -7.20 9.63
N THR A 54 -4.84 -7.43 9.99
CA THR A 54 -4.36 -8.72 10.51
C THR A 54 -4.18 -8.73 12.04
N GLU A 55 -4.43 -7.61 12.72
CA GLU A 55 -4.36 -7.51 14.17
C GLU A 55 -5.71 -7.87 14.81
N PRO A 56 -5.74 -8.76 15.84
CA PRO A 56 -6.99 -9.13 16.52
C PRO A 56 -7.72 -7.97 17.17
N LYS A 57 -7.03 -6.86 17.46
CA LYS A 57 -7.59 -5.71 18.17
C LYS A 57 -8.74 -5.03 17.45
N LEU A 58 -8.76 -5.04 16.12
CA LEU A 58 -9.85 -4.48 15.31
C LEU A 58 -10.87 -5.52 14.85
N LYS A 59 -10.74 -6.79 15.30
CA LYS A 59 -11.70 -7.85 14.98
C LYS A 59 -13.10 -7.46 15.44
N GLY A 60 -14.05 -7.57 14.53
CA GLY A 60 -15.46 -7.22 14.75
C GLY A 60 -15.78 -5.72 14.63
N ARG A 61 -14.78 -4.82 14.68
CA ARG A 61 -14.97 -3.39 14.37
C ARG A 61 -14.67 -3.06 12.92
N LEU A 62 -13.60 -3.63 12.36
CA LEU A 62 -13.31 -3.56 10.94
C LEU A 62 -14.15 -4.61 10.20
N LEU A 63 -15.20 -4.16 9.52
CA LEU A 63 -16.17 -5.02 8.84
C LEU A 63 -15.64 -5.55 7.51
N SER A 64 -14.92 -4.72 6.76
CA SER A 64 -14.25 -5.14 5.52
C SER A 64 -13.09 -4.23 5.17
N TYR A 65 -12.18 -4.75 4.34
CA TYR A 65 -11.02 -4.02 3.88
C TYR A 65 -10.87 -4.10 2.36
N THR A 66 -10.84 -2.95 1.67
CA THR A 66 -10.48 -2.85 0.25
C THR A 66 -9.04 -2.39 0.09
N THR A 67 -8.19 -3.23 -0.50
CA THR A 67 -6.78 -2.97 -0.77
C THR A 67 -6.56 -2.64 -2.25
N ILE A 68 -5.77 -1.59 -2.54
CA ILE A 68 -5.47 -1.15 -3.90
C ILE A 68 -3.97 -0.96 -4.02
N SER A 69 -3.29 -1.71 -4.89
CA SER A 69 -1.84 -1.54 -5.19
C SER A 69 -0.94 -1.49 -3.96
N GLY A 70 -1.26 -2.22 -2.91
CA GLY A 70 -0.47 -2.23 -1.67
C GLY A 70 -0.57 -3.57 -0.94
N PRO A 71 0.20 -4.61 -1.32
CA PRO A 71 0.15 -5.91 -0.66
C PRO A 71 0.72 -5.87 0.76
N CYS A 72 0.31 -6.80 1.59
CA CYS A 72 0.99 -7.05 2.87
C CYS A 72 2.45 -7.43 2.61
N LEU A 73 3.39 -6.71 3.21
CA LEU A 73 4.83 -6.97 2.99
C LEU A 73 5.26 -8.36 3.48
N ASP A 74 4.67 -8.84 4.57
CA ASP A 74 4.94 -10.19 5.08
C ASP A 74 4.46 -11.26 4.09
N HIS A 75 3.24 -11.12 3.56
CA HIS A 75 2.68 -12.05 2.55
C HIS A 75 3.49 -12.05 1.26
N ALA A 76 3.84 -10.86 0.75
CA ALA A 76 4.66 -10.71 -0.44
C ALA A 76 6.04 -11.37 -0.26
N SER A 77 6.65 -11.23 0.92
CA SER A 77 7.94 -11.83 1.23
C SER A 77 7.87 -13.36 1.31
N LEU A 78 6.83 -13.91 1.93
CA LEU A 78 6.60 -15.36 1.97
C LEU A 78 6.33 -15.93 0.57
N TYR A 79 5.52 -15.23 -0.23
CA TYR A 79 5.26 -15.59 -1.62
C TYR A 79 6.53 -15.59 -2.47
N LEU A 80 7.37 -14.56 -2.37
CA LEU A 80 8.65 -14.50 -3.09
C LEU A 80 9.57 -15.66 -2.73
N ARG A 81 9.65 -16.02 -1.45
CA ARG A 81 10.47 -17.15 -0.98
C ARG A 81 9.98 -18.50 -1.54
N GLU A 82 8.66 -18.68 -1.56
CA GLU A 82 8.05 -19.90 -2.13
C GLU A 82 8.27 -19.95 -3.65
N LYS A 83 7.95 -18.85 -4.34
CA LYS A 83 8.06 -18.75 -5.79
C LYS A 83 9.50 -18.85 -6.29
N PHE A 84 10.47 -18.37 -5.51
CA PHE A 84 11.89 -18.48 -5.87
C PHE A 84 12.36 -19.94 -6.01
N LYS A 85 11.78 -20.86 -5.25
CA LYS A 85 12.11 -22.30 -5.31
C LYS A 85 11.58 -22.95 -6.58
N SER A 86 10.45 -22.50 -7.12
CA SER A 86 9.77 -23.10 -8.28
C SER A 86 9.97 -22.34 -9.59
N ALA A 87 10.09 -21.01 -9.53
CA ALA A 87 10.16 -20.14 -10.71
C ALA A 87 11.06 -18.91 -10.47
N PRO A 88 12.39 -19.09 -10.31
CA PRO A 88 13.30 -17.99 -9.95
C PRO A 88 13.34 -16.86 -10.99
N SER A 89 13.17 -17.16 -12.27
CA SER A 89 13.10 -16.16 -13.35
C SER A 89 11.92 -15.20 -13.20
N ASN A 90 10.77 -15.72 -12.76
CA ASN A 90 9.59 -14.89 -12.52
C ASN A 90 9.81 -13.95 -11.32
N VAL A 91 10.44 -14.44 -10.26
CA VAL A 91 10.80 -13.61 -9.11
C VAL A 91 11.75 -12.49 -9.53
N LEU A 92 12.76 -12.80 -10.35
CA LEU A 92 13.67 -11.77 -10.86
C LEU A 92 12.91 -10.70 -11.65
N LYS A 93 11.99 -11.09 -12.53
CA LYS A 93 11.13 -10.16 -13.27
C LYS A 93 10.25 -9.30 -12.34
N MET A 94 9.72 -9.86 -11.25
CA MET A 94 8.95 -9.08 -10.26
C MET A 94 9.84 -8.08 -9.53
N LEU A 95 11.05 -8.49 -9.15
CA LEU A 95 12.01 -7.62 -8.46
C LEU A 95 12.50 -6.47 -9.34
N THR A 96 12.53 -6.61 -10.67
CA THR A 96 12.90 -5.50 -11.56
C THR A 96 11.92 -4.33 -11.47
N LYS A 97 10.64 -4.56 -11.18
CA LYS A 97 9.67 -3.48 -10.93
C LYS A 97 9.94 -2.75 -9.60
N SER A 98 10.60 -3.41 -8.67
CA SER A 98 10.86 -2.92 -7.31
C SER A 98 12.29 -2.39 -7.11
N TRP A 99 13.07 -2.17 -8.18
CA TRP A 99 14.47 -1.71 -8.12
C TRP A 99 14.63 -0.43 -7.28
N TYR A 100 13.66 0.48 -7.37
CA TYR A 100 13.67 1.76 -6.66
C TYR A 100 13.66 1.59 -5.13
N ILE A 101 13.15 0.46 -4.61
CA ILE A 101 13.17 0.14 -3.18
C ILE A 101 14.62 0.06 -2.69
N GLY A 102 15.48 -0.62 -3.45
CA GLY A 102 16.92 -0.64 -3.17
C GLY A 102 17.54 0.75 -3.19
N ALA A 103 17.20 1.57 -4.18
CA ALA A 103 17.67 2.95 -4.28
C ALA A 103 17.23 3.80 -3.07
N PHE A 104 16.03 3.60 -2.53
CA PHE A 104 15.54 4.32 -1.35
C PHE A 104 16.29 3.98 -0.06
N HIS A 105 17.04 2.88 -0.02
CA HIS A 105 17.90 2.57 1.12
C HIS A 105 19.25 3.33 1.11
N LEU A 106 19.57 4.03 0.02
CA LEU A 106 20.77 4.87 -0.04
C LEU A 106 20.56 6.15 0.81
N PRO A 107 21.31 6.32 1.93
CA PRO A 107 20.89 7.24 3.00
C PRO A 107 20.95 8.72 2.61
N LEU A 108 21.88 9.14 1.76
CA LEU A 108 22.02 10.54 1.32
C LEU A 108 21.39 10.78 -0.06
N LEU A 109 21.56 9.83 -0.99
CA LEU A 109 21.13 10.01 -2.38
C LEU A 109 19.61 10.02 -2.52
N ALA A 110 18.90 9.11 -1.84
CA ALA A 110 17.46 8.98 -2.00
C ALA A 110 16.67 10.22 -1.52
N PRO A 111 16.90 10.78 -0.31
CA PRO A 111 16.23 12.01 0.10
C PRO A 111 16.57 13.21 -0.78
N THR A 112 17.84 13.30 -1.26
CA THR A 112 18.29 14.39 -2.13
C THR A 112 17.64 14.30 -3.51
N ALA A 113 17.41 13.09 -4.04
CA ALA A 113 16.76 12.92 -5.33
C ALA A 113 15.37 13.58 -5.39
N TRP A 114 14.62 13.60 -4.29
CA TRP A 114 13.31 14.24 -4.23
C TRP A 114 13.37 15.77 -4.38
N THR A 115 14.50 16.40 -4.09
CA THR A 115 14.66 17.87 -4.26
C THR A 115 14.67 18.29 -5.75
N PHE A 116 14.89 17.35 -6.67
CA PHE A 116 14.83 17.60 -8.11
C PHE A 116 13.41 17.51 -8.69
N PHE A 117 12.44 17.06 -7.88
CA PHE A 117 11.03 17.06 -8.29
C PHE A 117 10.36 18.38 -7.91
N SER A 118 9.29 18.68 -8.64
CA SER A 118 8.30 19.69 -8.28
C SER A 118 6.91 19.09 -8.48
N PRO A 119 5.84 19.72 -7.94
CA PRO A 119 4.47 19.26 -8.21
C PRO A 119 4.19 19.10 -9.70
N GLU A 120 4.63 20.05 -10.54
CA GLU A 120 4.40 20.04 -11.99
C GLU A 120 5.17 18.89 -12.69
N LYS A 121 6.44 18.67 -12.31
CA LYS A 121 7.23 17.56 -12.84
C LYS A 121 6.61 16.22 -12.47
N TRP A 122 6.19 16.09 -11.21
CA TRP A 122 5.51 14.89 -10.74
C TRP A 122 4.18 14.69 -11.47
N GLY A 123 3.39 15.74 -11.61
CA GLY A 123 2.13 15.71 -12.38
C GLY A 123 2.32 15.23 -13.82
N LYS A 124 3.38 15.66 -14.51
CA LYS A 124 3.71 15.16 -15.86
C LYS A 124 4.04 13.66 -15.87
N ILE A 125 4.77 13.18 -14.86
CA ILE A 125 5.07 11.75 -14.71
C ILE A 125 3.77 10.96 -14.52
N LEU A 126 2.90 11.40 -13.59
CA LEU A 126 1.61 10.77 -13.35
C LEU A 126 0.74 10.75 -14.60
N SER A 127 0.61 11.88 -15.30
CA SER A 127 -0.16 11.98 -16.53
C SER A 127 0.34 11.01 -17.61
N GLY A 128 1.66 10.84 -17.72
CA GLY A 128 2.27 9.88 -18.64
C GLY A 128 1.96 8.43 -18.27
N LEU A 129 2.05 8.08 -16.98
CA LEU A 129 1.78 6.73 -16.49
C LEU A 129 0.28 6.37 -16.61
N GLU A 130 -0.59 7.29 -16.22
CA GLU A 130 -2.05 7.07 -16.23
C GLU A 130 -2.69 7.32 -17.60
N LYS A 131 -1.96 7.91 -18.55
CA LYS A 131 -2.48 8.35 -19.84
C LYS A 131 -3.68 9.29 -19.73
N LYS A 132 -3.68 10.15 -18.69
CA LYS A 132 -4.73 11.12 -18.38
C LYS A 132 -4.10 12.47 -18.04
N GLN A 133 -4.60 13.53 -18.66
CA GLN A 133 -4.20 14.90 -18.35
C GLN A 133 -4.97 15.44 -17.13
N ASP A 134 -4.49 16.55 -16.59
CA ASP A 134 -5.15 17.32 -15.54
C ASP A 134 -5.43 16.50 -14.23
N LEU A 135 -4.48 15.62 -13.90
CA LEU A 135 -4.53 14.94 -12.60
C LEU A 135 -4.24 15.92 -11.47
N PRO A 136 -4.88 15.75 -10.29
CA PRO A 136 -4.64 16.64 -9.16
C PRO A 136 -3.18 16.62 -8.74
N LEU A 137 -2.59 17.80 -8.52
CA LEU A 137 -1.21 17.94 -8.08
C LEU A 137 -1.13 17.95 -6.55
N ASN A 138 -0.16 17.23 -6.00
CA ASN A 138 0.18 17.30 -4.59
C ASN A 138 1.25 18.37 -4.37
N ALA A 139 0.88 19.52 -3.80
CA ALA A 139 1.81 20.60 -3.48
C ALA A 139 2.94 20.17 -2.52
N ASN A 140 2.71 19.16 -1.69
CA ASN A 140 3.67 18.68 -0.70
C ASN A 140 4.53 17.52 -1.22
N ILE A 141 4.43 17.15 -2.50
CA ILE A 141 5.05 15.91 -3.03
C ILE A 141 6.54 15.78 -2.73
N VAL A 142 7.29 16.88 -2.74
CA VAL A 142 8.73 16.87 -2.46
C VAL A 142 8.99 16.48 -1.00
N ALA A 143 8.27 17.09 -0.07
CA ALA A 143 8.40 16.80 1.35
C ALA A 143 7.87 15.41 1.67
N ASP A 144 6.70 15.06 1.16
CA ASP A 144 6.05 13.76 1.36
C ASP A 144 6.94 12.63 0.81
N GLY A 145 7.51 12.79 -0.38
CA GLY A 145 8.42 11.83 -0.97
C GLY A 145 9.73 11.70 -0.18
N LYS A 146 10.33 12.82 0.21
CA LYS A 146 11.57 12.83 1.01
C LYS A 146 11.41 12.08 2.34
N TYR A 147 10.32 12.29 3.05
CA TYR A 147 10.08 11.62 4.34
C TYR A 147 9.44 10.25 4.17
N GLY A 148 8.64 10.05 3.12
CA GLY A 148 8.03 8.76 2.75
C GLY A 148 9.03 7.65 2.47
N ILE A 149 10.25 7.96 2.03
CA ILE A 149 11.37 7.00 1.92
C ILE A 149 11.58 6.22 3.23
N ASN A 150 11.32 6.83 4.39
CA ASN A 150 11.49 6.17 5.67
C ASN A 150 10.51 5.01 5.90
N LEU A 151 9.36 5.00 5.21
CA LEU A 151 8.45 3.86 5.21
C LEU A 151 9.14 2.62 4.62
N TYR A 152 9.85 2.78 3.50
CA TYR A 152 10.63 1.70 2.88
C TYR A 152 11.75 1.24 3.79
N ARG A 153 12.57 2.15 4.29
CA ARG A 153 13.73 1.86 5.15
C ARG A 153 13.34 1.18 6.46
N ALA A 154 12.19 1.55 7.03
CA ALA A 154 11.72 0.97 8.28
C ALA A 154 11.20 -0.46 8.13
N ASN A 155 10.64 -0.83 6.97
CA ASN A 155 9.77 -1.99 6.87
C ASN A 155 10.22 -3.07 5.89
N PHE A 156 10.85 -2.73 4.75
CA PHE A 156 11.16 -3.75 3.73
C PHE A 156 12.16 -4.79 4.22
N ILE A 157 13.30 -4.38 4.76
CA ILE A 157 14.32 -5.34 5.24
C ILE A 157 13.76 -6.24 6.34
N PRO A 158 13.09 -5.74 7.40
CA PRO A 158 12.47 -6.59 8.41
C PRO A 158 11.47 -7.59 7.83
N SER A 159 10.57 -7.17 6.94
CA SER A 159 9.59 -8.07 6.32
C SER A 159 10.23 -9.09 5.39
N LEU A 160 11.30 -8.74 4.67
CA LEU A 160 12.04 -9.69 3.84
C LEU A 160 12.82 -10.72 4.67
N THR A 161 13.41 -10.32 5.79
CA THR A 161 14.27 -11.20 6.60
C THR A 161 13.48 -12.06 7.59
N GLN A 162 12.40 -11.51 8.16
CA GLN A 162 11.58 -12.15 9.19
C GLN A 162 10.08 -11.97 8.90
N PRO A 163 9.57 -12.48 7.76
CA PRO A 163 8.15 -12.35 7.43
C PRO A 163 7.30 -13.17 8.39
N ARG A 164 6.18 -12.56 8.81
CA ARG A 164 5.22 -13.15 9.73
C ARG A 164 4.08 -13.81 8.95
N GLN A 165 3.58 -14.95 9.42
CA GLN A 165 2.33 -15.52 8.95
C GLN A 165 1.17 -14.78 9.63
N ARG A 166 0.37 -14.08 8.85
CA ARG A 166 -0.69 -13.19 9.34
C ARG A 166 -1.97 -13.42 8.56
N TYR A 167 -3.06 -13.55 9.28
CA TYR A 167 -4.38 -13.80 8.69
C TYR A 167 -5.26 -12.57 8.87
N ALA A 168 -5.95 -12.17 7.81
CA ALA A 168 -6.92 -11.08 7.89
C ALA A 168 -8.05 -11.45 8.85
N GLN A 169 -8.53 -10.46 9.61
CA GLN A 169 -9.58 -10.63 10.60
C GLN A 169 -10.94 -10.16 10.09
N CYS A 170 -11.04 -9.81 8.81
CA CYS A 170 -12.25 -9.37 8.11
C CYS A 170 -12.20 -9.79 6.64
N PRO A 171 -13.33 -9.79 5.92
CA PRO A 171 -13.37 -9.90 4.48
C PRO A 171 -12.49 -8.88 3.78
N VAL A 172 -11.79 -9.30 2.71
CA VAL A 172 -10.91 -8.41 1.94
C VAL A 172 -11.23 -8.45 0.46
N GLN A 173 -11.44 -7.28 -0.12
CA GLN A 173 -11.46 -7.08 -1.57
C GLN A 173 -10.12 -6.49 -2.03
N ALA A 174 -9.57 -7.01 -3.12
CA ALA A 174 -8.46 -6.38 -3.82
C ALA A 174 -8.91 -5.77 -5.15
N ILE A 175 -8.57 -4.50 -5.39
CA ILE A 175 -8.68 -3.91 -6.73
C ILE A 175 -7.32 -4.06 -7.39
N VAL A 176 -7.24 -4.99 -8.34
CA VAL A 176 -6.02 -5.38 -9.06
C VAL A 176 -5.86 -4.49 -10.28
N LEU A 177 -4.82 -3.68 -10.29
CA LEU A 177 -4.51 -2.79 -11.41
C LEU A 177 -3.61 -3.55 -12.41
N LYS A 178 -4.16 -3.90 -13.56
CA LYS A 178 -3.50 -4.80 -14.54
C LYS A 178 -2.22 -4.23 -15.13
N ARG A 179 -2.11 -2.92 -15.21
CA ARG A 179 -0.95 -2.21 -15.76
C ARG A 179 -0.09 -1.55 -14.67
N ASP A 180 -0.22 -1.97 -13.42
CA ASP A 180 0.55 -1.41 -12.32
C ASP A 180 2.06 -1.52 -12.56
N ALA A 181 2.72 -0.36 -12.61
CA ALA A 181 4.15 -0.27 -12.86
C ALA A 181 5.02 -0.65 -11.64
N PHE A 182 4.44 -0.71 -10.44
CA PHE A 182 5.15 -0.85 -9.17
C PHE A 182 4.82 -2.15 -8.44
N VAL A 183 3.57 -2.60 -8.50
CA VAL A 183 3.09 -3.80 -7.82
C VAL A 183 2.67 -4.83 -8.87
N SER A 184 3.29 -5.99 -8.84
CA SER A 184 2.89 -7.09 -9.71
C SER A 184 1.56 -7.69 -9.25
N PRO A 185 0.59 -7.91 -10.16
CA PRO A 185 -0.73 -8.49 -9.82
C PRO A 185 -0.63 -9.82 -9.06
N GLU A 186 0.41 -10.62 -9.31
CA GLU A 186 0.63 -11.92 -8.69
C GLU A 186 0.78 -11.84 -7.16
N TYR A 187 1.30 -10.72 -6.62
CA TYR A 187 1.31 -10.49 -5.17
C TYR A 187 -0.08 -10.46 -4.56
N ILE A 188 -1.08 -10.17 -5.37
CA ILE A 188 -2.46 -10.05 -4.96
C ILE A 188 -3.19 -11.37 -5.28
N THR A 189 -3.23 -11.76 -6.54
CA THR A 189 -4.06 -12.87 -7.02
C THR A 189 -3.57 -14.25 -6.58
N GLU A 190 -2.24 -14.44 -6.44
CA GLU A 190 -1.68 -15.73 -6.05
C GLU A 190 -1.31 -15.79 -4.54
N SER A 191 -0.97 -14.68 -3.92
CA SER A 191 -0.53 -14.66 -2.52
C SER A 191 -1.65 -14.47 -1.52
N MET A 192 -2.55 -13.50 -1.74
CA MET A 192 -3.55 -13.11 -0.74
C MET A 192 -4.55 -14.22 -0.38
N PRO A 193 -5.02 -15.09 -1.30
CA PRO A 193 -5.98 -16.15 -0.94
C PRO A 193 -5.52 -17.08 0.19
N LYS A 194 -4.21 -17.17 0.43
CA LYS A 194 -3.66 -18.00 1.53
C LYS A 194 -3.85 -17.39 2.91
N TRP A 195 -4.11 -16.07 2.99
CA TRP A 195 -4.07 -15.30 4.22
C TRP A 195 -5.40 -14.63 4.56
N VAL A 196 -6.40 -14.79 3.69
CA VAL A 196 -7.72 -14.17 3.82
C VAL A 196 -8.77 -15.23 3.59
N GLU A 197 -9.62 -15.47 4.58
CA GLU A 197 -10.69 -16.47 4.50
C GLU A 197 -11.76 -16.06 3.48
N GLU A 198 -12.23 -14.82 3.56
CA GLU A 198 -13.19 -14.25 2.62
C GLU A 198 -12.47 -13.25 1.71
N PHE A 199 -11.90 -13.78 0.62
CA PHE A 199 -11.16 -12.98 -0.35
C PHE A 199 -11.86 -12.91 -1.69
N GLU A 200 -11.98 -11.71 -2.22
CA GLU A 200 -12.38 -11.48 -3.61
C GLU A 200 -11.49 -10.43 -4.26
N TYR A 201 -11.42 -10.42 -5.57
CA TYR A 201 -10.75 -9.35 -6.30
C TYR A 201 -11.50 -8.97 -7.56
N VAL A 202 -11.31 -7.73 -7.97
CA VAL A 202 -11.76 -7.19 -9.26
C VAL A 202 -10.55 -6.67 -10.02
N GLU A 203 -10.54 -6.88 -11.33
CA GLU A 203 -9.48 -6.38 -12.20
C GLU A 203 -9.89 -5.06 -12.85
N LEU A 204 -8.99 -4.09 -12.82
CA LEU A 204 -9.15 -2.82 -13.51
C LEU A 204 -7.99 -2.60 -14.49
N ASP A 205 -8.32 -2.31 -15.74
CA ASP A 205 -7.31 -1.93 -16.73
C ASP A 205 -6.86 -0.47 -16.50
N ALA A 206 -5.96 -0.32 -15.55
CA ALA A 206 -5.42 0.95 -15.09
C ALA A 206 -3.97 0.77 -14.58
N ASN A 207 -3.29 1.88 -14.35
CA ASN A 207 -1.98 1.88 -13.72
C ASN A 207 -2.11 2.26 -12.23
N HIS A 208 -1.00 2.39 -11.54
CA HIS A 208 -0.88 2.51 -10.08
C HIS A 208 -1.76 3.62 -9.45
N TRP A 209 -1.87 4.78 -10.10
CA TRP A 209 -2.69 5.90 -9.62
C TRP A 209 -4.12 5.90 -10.17
N ALA A 210 -4.71 4.72 -10.35
CA ALA A 210 -6.11 4.59 -10.76
C ALA A 210 -7.09 5.34 -9.85
N VAL A 211 -6.73 5.51 -8.58
CA VAL A 211 -7.50 6.34 -7.63
C VAL A 211 -7.62 7.81 -8.07
N LEU A 212 -6.70 8.30 -8.88
CA LEU A 212 -6.73 9.64 -9.48
C LEU A 212 -7.27 9.64 -10.90
N SER A 213 -6.97 8.59 -11.67
CA SER A 213 -7.33 8.55 -13.10
C SER A 213 -8.74 8.00 -13.36
N GLN A 214 -9.25 7.12 -12.50
CA GLN A 214 -10.57 6.47 -12.59
C GLN A 214 -11.30 6.42 -11.23
N PRO A 215 -11.45 7.58 -10.51
CA PRO A 215 -11.95 7.59 -9.13
C PRO A 215 -13.38 7.04 -9.01
N GLU A 216 -14.24 7.26 -9.99
CA GLU A 216 -15.63 6.80 -9.96
C GLU A 216 -15.70 5.26 -9.96
N LYS A 217 -14.91 4.60 -10.81
CA LYS A 217 -14.87 3.12 -10.86
C LYS A 217 -14.32 2.54 -9.56
N ILE A 218 -13.26 3.14 -9.03
CA ILE A 218 -12.70 2.73 -7.74
C ILE A 218 -13.75 2.87 -6.64
N ALA A 219 -14.45 4.01 -6.58
CA ALA A 219 -15.49 4.25 -5.59
C ALA A 219 -16.67 3.27 -5.72
N ASP A 220 -17.04 2.90 -6.94
CA ASP A 220 -18.11 1.94 -7.19
C ASP A 220 -17.76 0.53 -6.70
N TYR A 221 -16.54 0.05 -6.97
CA TYR A 221 -16.08 -1.24 -6.44
C TYR A 221 -16.05 -1.25 -4.90
N ILE A 222 -15.53 -0.18 -4.29
CA ILE A 222 -15.51 -0.03 -2.83
C ILE A 222 -16.93 -0.07 -2.28
N ARG A 223 -17.86 0.70 -2.87
CA ARG A 223 -19.25 0.79 -2.41
C ARG A 223 -19.96 -0.56 -2.49
N GLN A 224 -19.80 -1.29 -3.60
CA GLN A 224 -20.39 -2.61 -3.78
C GLN A 224 -19.92 -3.59 -2.71
N PHE A 225 -18.61 -3.56 -2.40
CA PHE A 225 -18.04 -4.43 -1.38
C PHE A 225 -18.50 -4.06 0.03
N ILE A 226 -18.62 -2.76 0.34
CA ILE A 226 -19.18 -2.27 1.61
C ILE A 226 -20.63 -2.78 1.79
N VAL A 227 -21.48 -2.61 0.77
CA VAL A 227 -22.89 -3.05 0.84
C VAL A 227 -23.01 -4.55 1.08
N LYS A 228 -22.11 -5.34 0.48
CA LYS A 228 -22.10 -6.80 0.66
C LYS A 228 -21.70 -7.21 2.11
N ASN A 229 -20.94 -6.38 2.82
CA ASN A 229 -20.36 -6.68 4.13
C ASN A 229 -20.88 -5.73 5.26
N ALA A 230 -22.00 -5.07 5.03
CA ALA A 230 -22.62 -4.16 6.00
C ALA A 230 -23.50 -4.90 7.02
#